data_d3ae87744a81c43bead5c3dfca42b194
#
_entry.id   d3ae87744a81c43bead5c3dfca42b194
#
_cell.length_a   1.000
_cell.length_b   1.000
_cell.length_c   1.000
_cell.angle_alpha   90.00
_cell.angle_beta   90.00
_cell.angle_gamma   90.00
#
_symmetry.space_group_name_H-M   'P 1'
#
loop_
_entity.id
_entity.type
_entity.pdbx_description
1 polymer ?
#
loop_
_entity_poly.entity_id
_entity_poly.type
_entity_poly.pdbx_seq_one_letter_code
_entity_poly.pdbx_strand_id
1 'polypeptide(L)'
;MINAEFSLLRESTHFFWPESAKRIDVAKGLDYILSGITAQTSLTAWHLEMMIYRTEEIIESDSTITPIHGEATSRDPLFKAVCASYLDGASLATPEHIEEAFNKLADDISYHPLSLSEAALQLLAGFVFVREITHHLGITSIHSA
;
A
#
# COMPACT_ATOMS: atom_id res chain seq x y z
N MET A 1 -11.30 -17.21 -5.80
CA MET A 1 -11.40 -16.43 -7.05
C MET A 1 -10.81 -15.04 -6.84
N ILE A 2 -9.95 -14.60 -7.73
CA ILE A 2 -9.34 -13.26 -7.66
C ILE A 2 -10.30 -12.25 -8.29
N ASN A 3 -10.70 -11.25 -7.50
CA ASN A 3 -11.66 -10.22 -7.92
C ASN A 3 -10.98 -9.01 -8.54
N ALA A 4 -9.74 -8.72 -8.15
CA ALA A 4 -9.00 -7.60 -8.69
C ALA A 4 -7.49 -7.81 -8.61
N GLU A 5 -6.77 -7.12 -9.49
CA GLU A 5 -5.31 -7.03 -9.46
C GLU A 5 -4.92 -5.57 -9.27
N PHE A 6 -3.77 -5.33 -8.63
CA PHE A 6 -3.24 -3.99 -8.48
C PHE A 6 -1.73 -3.96 -8.64
N SER A 7 -1.20 -2.81 -8.97
CA SER A 7 0.24 -2.54 -8.91
C SER A 7 0.49 -1.08 -8.52
N LEU A 8 1.56 -0.87 -7.78
CA LEU A 8 2.01 0.45 -7.35
C LEU A 8 3.41 0.67 -7.89
N LEU A 9 3.52 1.54 -8.89
CA LEU A 9 4.79 1.91 -9.49
C LEU A 9 5.23 3.28 -8.99
N ARG A 10 6.38 3.75 -9.42
CA ARG A 10 6.89 5.03 -8.95
C ARG A 10 5.98 6.20 -9.33
N GLU A 11 5.48 6.21 -10.57
CA GLU A 11 4.73 7.34 -11.13
C GLU A 11 3.25 7.04 -11.37
N SER A 12 2.81 5.82 -11.09
CA SER A 12 1.44 5.42 -11.42
C SER A 12 0.95 4.28 -10.52
N THR A 13 -0.36 4.18 -10.42
CA THR A 13 -1.05 3.09 -9.71
C THR A 13 -2.06 2.49 -10.66
N HIS A 14 -2.20 1.18 -10.66
CA HIS A 14 -3.04 0.45 -11.59
C HIS A 14 -3.95 -0.51 -10.86
N PHE A 15 -5.23 -0.53 -11.27
CA PHE A 15 -6.21 -1.50 -10.81
C PHE A 15 -6.82 -2.19 -12.01
N PHE A 16 -7.08 -3.49 -11.89
CA PHE A 16 -7.73 -4.27 -12.93
C PHE A 16 -8.73 -5.24 -12.31
N TRP A 17 -9.97 -5.23 -12.82
CA TRP A 17 -11.03 -6.16 -12.44
C TRP A 17 -11.21 -7.17 -13.57
N PRO A 18 -10.71 -8.42 -13.43
CA PRO A 18 -10.71 -9.39 -14.55
C PRO A 18 -12.10 -9.72 -15.08
N GLU A 19 -13.08 -9.84 -14.19
CA GLU A 19 -14.44 -10.24 -14.59
C GLU A 19 -15.07 -9.26 -15.56
N SER A 20 -14.91 -7.97 -15.32
CA SER A 20 -15.50 -6.92 -16.17
C SER A 20 -14.51 -6.38 -17.21
N ALA A 21 -13.24 -6.84 -17.17
CA ALA A 21 -12.13 -6.31 -17.97
C ALA A 21 -11.94 -4.80 -17.74
N LYS A 22 -12.34 -4.29 -16.58
CA LYS A 22 -12.20 -2.88 -16.24
C LYS A 22 -10.77 -2.60 -15.78
N ARG A 23 -10.16 -1.55 -16.33
CA ARG A 23 -8.82 -1.10 -15.96
C ARG A 23 -8.86 0.36 -15.59
N ILE A 24 -8.18 0.72 -14.51
CA ILE A 24 -8.03 2.11 -14.08
C ILE A 24 -6.55 2.36 -13.83
N ASP A 25 -6.04 3.43 -14.45
CA ASP A 25 -4.66 3.88 -14.28
C ASP A 25 -4.68 5.28 -13.68
N VAL A 26 -3.99 5.45 -12.55
CA VAL A 26 -3.86 6.73 -11.86
C VAL A 26 -2.44 7.24 -12.04
N ALA A 27 -2.27 8.47 -12.48
CA ALA A 27 -0.97 9.08 -12.72
C ALA A 27 -0.32 9.61 -11.43
N LYS A 28 -0.40 8.84 -10.36
CA LYS A 28 0.23 9.07 -9.06
C LYS A 28 0.61 7.72 -8.48
N GLY A 29 1.82 7.61 -7.96
CA GLY A 29 2.34 6.36 -7.40
C GLY A 29 3.22 6.62 -6.18
N LEU A 30 4.26 5.81 -6.02
CA LEU A 30 5.18 5.92 -4.88
C LEU A 30 5.78 7.31 -4.71
N ASP A 31 6.17 7.96 -5.81
CA ASP A 31 6.79 9.28 -5.74
C ASP A 31 5.82 10.33 -5.20
N TYR A 32 4.53 10.17 -5.47
CA TYR A 32 3.50 11.02 -4.89
C TYR A 32 3.35 10.79 -3.39
N ILE A 33 3.25 9.52 -2.98
CA ILE A 33 3.11 9.16 -1.56
C ILE A 33 4.31 9.66 -0.75
N LEU A 34 5.50 9.57 -1.31
CA LEU A 34 6.75 9.97 -0.66
C LEU A 34 7.18 11.43 -0.96
N SER A 35 6.32 12.23 -1.57
CA SER A 35 6.67 13.61 -1.94
C SER A 35 7.18 14.39 -0.72
N GLY A 36 8.40 14.95 -0.81
CA GLY A 36 9.03 15.67 0.27
C GLY A 36 9.65 14.81 1.37
N ILE A 37 9.56 13.50 1.25
CA ILE A 37 10.13 12.55 2.22
C ILE A 37 11.33 11.86 1.58
N THR A 38 12.49 11.98 2.21
CA THR A 38 13.75 11.46 1.68
C THR A 38 14.50 10.65 2.74
N ALA A 39 15.63 10.08 2.36
CA ALA A 39 16.48 9.34 3.29
C ALA A 39 17.02 10.22 4.44
N GLN A 40 17.01 11.54 4.29
CA GLN A 40 17.39 12.48 5.34
C GLN A 40 16.25 12.86 6.28
N THR A 41 15.02 12.45 5.96
CA THR A 41 13.85 12.76 6.78
C THR A 41 13.84 11.89 8.03
N SER A 42 13.69 12.53 9.19
CA SER A 42 13.40 11.83 10.44
C SER A 42 11.89 11.59 10.49
N LEU A 43 11.48 10.34 10.26
CA LEU A 43 10.07 9.97 10.14
C LEU A 43 9.39 9.96 11.50
N THR A 44 8.26 10.64 11.56
CA THR A 44 7.40 10.70 12.74
C THR A 44 6.00 10.19 12.37
N ALA A 45 5.12 10.14 13.36
CA ALA A 45 3.70 9.81 13.13
C ALA A 45 3.06 10.73 12.10
N TRP A 46 3.47 12.00 12.04
CA TRP A 46 2.97 12.96 11.06
C TRP A 46 3.27 12.51 9.62
N HIS A 47 4.48 12.00 9.36
CA HIS A 47 4.83 11.49 8.03
C HIS A 47 4.00 10.27 7.65
N LEU A 48 3.73 9.40 8.63
CA LEU A 48 2.88 8.23 8.40
C LEU A 48 1.47 8.67 8.02
N GLU A 49 0.91 9.67 8.72
CA GLU A 49 -0.39 10.25 8.39
C GLU A 49 -0.41 10.88 7.00
N MET A 50 0.68 11.55 6.60
CA MET A 50 0.80 12.12 5.26
C MET A 50 0.78 11.04 4.17
N MET A 51 1.44 9.91 4.41
CA MET A 51 1.43 8.78 3.46
C MET A 51 0.02 8.19 3.34
N ILE A 52 -0.68 8.06 4.45
CA ILE A 52 -2.07 7.59 4.48
C ILE A 52 -2.95 8.54 3.66
N TYR A 53 -2.87 9.82 3.93
CA TYR A 53 -3.68 10.83 3.24
C TYR A 53 -3.43 10.82 1.72
N ARG A 54 -2.18 10.76 1.31
CA ARG A 54 -1.83 10.74 -0.12
C ARG A 54 -2.28 9.46 -0.81
N THR A 55 -2.24 8.33 -0.11
CA THR A 55 -2.79 7.07 -0.64
C THR A 55 -4.30 7.17 -0.82
N GLU A 56 -4.99 7.75 0.16
CA GLU A 56 -6.43 8.00 0.06
C GLU A 56 -6.75 8.90 -1.14
N GLU A 57 -5.93 9.92 -1.39
CA GLU A 57 -6.09 10.77 -2.58
C GLU A 57 -5.97 9.98 -3.88
N ILE A 58 -5.05 9.00 -3.94
CA ILE A 58 -4.93 8.12 -5.11
C ILE A 58 -6.22 7.31 -5.30
N ILE A 59 -6.73 6.71 -4.23
CA ILE A 59 -7.93 5.89 -4.28
C ILE A 59 -9.15 6.73 -4.68
N GLU A 60 -9.24 7.95 -4.20
CA GLU A 60 -10.37 8.84 -4.44
C GLU A 60 -10.26 9.64 -5.74
N SER A 61 -9.12 9.60 -6.42
CA SER A 61 -8.86 10.40 -7.62
C SER A 61 -9.74 9.99 -8.82
N ASP A 62 -10.26 8.78 -8.82
CA ASP A 62 -11.14 8.26 -9.87
C ASP A 62 -12.34 7.58 -9.22
N SER A 63 -13.52 8.15 -9.42
CA SER A 63 -14.76 7.63 -8.83
C SER A 63 -15.16 6.25 -9.36
N THR A 64 -14.51 5.77 -10.43
CA THR A 64 -14.74 4.43 -10.96
C THR A 64 -13.91 3.36 -10.27
N ILE A 65 -13.02 3.74 -9.35
CA ILE A 65 -12.37 2.78 -8.45
C ILE A 65 -13.43 2.36 -7.43
N THR A 66 -14.05 1.20 -7.69
CA THR A 66 -15.12 0.68 -6.84
C THR A 66 -14.59 -0.32 -5.81
N PRO A 67 -15.30 -0.53 -4.71
CA PRO A 67 -14.95 -1.58 -3.76
C PRO A 67 -14.79 -2.94 -4.43
N ILE A 68 -13.81 -3.70 -3.96
CA ILE A 68 -13.52 -5.04 -4.47
C ILE A 68 -14.38 -6.09 -3.77
N HIS A 69 -14.57 -5.95 -2.47
CA HIS A 69 -15.32 -6.88 -1.61
C HIS A 69 -14.92 -8.34 -1.82
N GLY A 70 -13.62 -8.60 -1.94
CA GLY A 70 -13.13 -9.93 -2.22
C GLY A 70 -11.61 -10.01 -2.26
N GLU A 71 -11.10 -11.00 -2.97
CA GLU A 71 -9.68 -11.29 -3.03
C GLU A 71 -8.99 -10.47 -4.11
N ALA A 72 -7.81 -9.97 -3.79
CA ALA A 72 -6.95 -9.25 -4.72
C ALA A 72 -5.62 -9.98 -4.89
N THR A 73 -4.91 -9.67 -5.96
CA THR A 73 -3.56 -10.16 -6.19
C THR A 73 -2.67 -9.05 -6.74
N SER A 74 -1.38 -9.22 -6.56
CA SER A 74 -0.39 -8.35 -7.18
C SER A 74 0.82 -9.16 -7.64
N ARG A 75 1.30 -8.86 -8.85
CA ARG A 75 2.55 -9.39 -9.39
C ARG A 75 3.70 -8.42 -9.17
N ASP A 76 3.42 -7.32 -8.50
CA ASP A 76 4.38 -6.27 -8.25
C ASP A 76 5.49 -6.78 -7.31
N PRO A 77 6.77 -6.69 -7.72
CA PRO A 77 7.89 -7.03 -6.83
C PRO A 77 7.85 -6.23 -5.53
N LEU A 78 7.33 -5.01 -5.55
CA LEU A 78 7.20 -4.19 -4.35
C LEU A 78 6.26 -4.85 -3.34
N PHE A 79 5.12 -5.39 -3.78
CA PHE A 79 4.20 -6.07 -2.88
C PHE A 79 4.85 -7.30 -2.24
N LYS A 80 5.59 -8.08 -3.02
CA LYS A 80 6.32 -9.23 -2.50
C LYS A 80 7.33 -8.81 -1.44
N ALA A 81 8.04 -7.71 -1.69
CA ALA A 81 9.00 -7.16 -0.73
C ALA A 81 8.32 -6.61 0.52
N VAL A 82 7.14 -6.01 0.39
CA VAL A 82 6.31 -5.58 1.53
C VAL A 82 5.93 -6.77 2.40
N CYS A 83 5.48 -7.85 1.79
CA CYS A 83 5.15 -9.07 2.54
C CYS A 83 6.36 -9.62 3.29
N ALA A 84 7.53 -9.63 2.65
CA ALA A 84 8.77 -10.09 3.28
C ALA A 84 9.17 -9.22 4.46
N SER A 85 8.99 -7.91 4.36
CA SER A 85 9.45 -6.95 5.36
C SER A 85 8.47 -6.73 6.51
N TYR A 86 7.17 -6.77 6.25
CA TYR A 86 6.14 -6.40 7.22
C TYR A 86 5.19 -7.52 7.60
N LEU A 87 5.08 -8.57 6.79
CA LEU A 87 4.07 -9.62 6.96
C LEU A 87 4.69 -11.01 7.09
N ASP A 88 5.89 -11.09 7.67
CA ASP A 88 6.59 -12.35 7.98
C ASP A 88 6.81 -13.24 6.74
N GLY A 89 6.89 -12.65 5.56
CA GLY A 89 7.09 -13.40 4.31
C GLY A 89 5.86 -14.16 3.83
N ALA A 90 4.67 -13.81 4.34
CA ALA A 90 3.44 -14.48 3.95
C ALA A 90 3.15 -14.31 2.47
N SER A 91 2.69 -15.37 1.82
CA SER A 91 2.22 -15.31 0.43
C SER A 91 0.76 -14.86 0.35
N LEU A 92 0.06 -14.89 1.47
CA LEU A 92 -1.32 -14.44 1.62
C LEU A 92 -1.38 -13.39 2.72
N ALA A 93 -1.76 -12.18 2.36
CA ALA A 93 -1.94 -11.10 3.33
C ALA A 93 -3.42 -10.97 3.69
N THR A 94 -3.72 -10.96 4.99
CA THR A 94 -5.08 -10.77 5.51
C THR A 94 -5.21 -9.41 6.16
N PRO A 95 -6.43 -8.83 6.22
CA PRO A 95 -6.65 -7.56 6.90
C PRO A 95 -6.16 -7.56 8.34
N GLU A 96 -6.35 -8.66 9.06
CA GLU A 96 -5.95 -8.80 10.45
C GLU A 96 -4.43 -8.73 10.60
N HIS A 97 -3.70 -9.44 9.75
CA HIS A 97 -2.23 -9.43 9.77
C HIS A 97 -1.67 -8.06 9.39
N ILE A 98 -2.27 -7.45 8.35
CA ILE A 98 -1.88 -6.10 7.91
C ILE A 98 -2.09 -5.09 9.04
N GLU A 99 -3.25 -5.11 9.69
CA GLU A 99 -3.58 -4.16 10.75
C GLU A 99 -2.69 -4.35 11.98
N GLU A 100 -2.42 -5.59 12.36
CA GLU A 100 -1.52 -5.90 13.48
C GLU A 100 -0.12 -5.37 13.20
N ALA A 101 0.42 -5.61 12.00
CA ALA A 101 1.73 -5.12 11.62
C ALA A 101 1.77 -3.59 11.53
N PHE A 102 0.70 -2.97 11.04
CA PHE A 102 0.61 -1.52 10.94
C PHE A 102 0.57 -0.88 12.34
N ASN A 103 -0.20 -1.42 13.26
CA ASN A 103 -0.28 -0.90 14.63
C ASN A 103 1.07 -0.96 15.32
N LYS A 104 1.81 -2.03 15.12
CA LYS A 104 3.16 -2.16 15.66
C LYS A 104 4.10 -1.09 15.08
N LEU A 105 4.04 -0.86 13.79
CA LEU A 105 4.83 0.18 13.13
C LEU A 105 4.47 1.57 13.66
N ALA A 106 3.18 1.87 13.79
CA ALA A 106 2.70 3.15 14.30
C ALA A 106 3.17 3.39 15.73
N ASP A 107 3.14 2.37 16.58
CA ASP A 107 3.65 2.45 17.95
C ASP A 107 5.16 2.71 17.95
N ASP A 108 5.91 1.98 17.17
CA ASP A 108 7.37 2.15 17.09
C ASP A 108 7.74 3.57 16.68
N ILE A 109 7.07 4.12 15.65
CA ILE A 109 7.32 5.48 15.19
C ILE A 109 6.95 6.52 16.25
N SER A 110 5.89 6.29 17.01
CA SER A 110 5.46 7.24 18.05
C SER A 110 6.45 7.35 19.19
N TYR A 111 7.24 6.30 19.46
CA TYR A 111 8.27 6.32 20.49
C TYR A 111 9.61 6.84 19.99
N HIS A 112 9.98 6.48 18.76
CA HIS A 112 11.27 6.85 18.18
C HIS A 112 11.12 7.19 16.71
N PRO A 113 11.53 8.40 16.28
CA PRO A 113 11.59 8.72 14.86
C PRO A 113 12.46 7.71 14.11
N LEU A 114 12.08 7.38 12.88
CA LEU A 114 12.83 6.43 12.05
C LEU A 114 13.61 7.17 10.97
N SER A 115 14.82 6.69 10.72
CA SER A 115 15.62 7.10 9.57
C SER A 115 15.76 5.90 8.65
N LEU A 116 15.19 5.99 7.45
CA LEU A 116 15.14 4.89 6.50
C LEU A 116 15.88 5.23 5.22
N SER A 117 16.50 4.22 4.61
CA SER A 117 17.06 4.34 3.26
C SER A 117 15.94 4.59 2.24
N GLU A 118 16.31 5.00 1.03
CA GLU A 118 15.33 5.21 -0.03
C GLU A 118 14.54 3.94 -0.34
N ALA A 119 15.23 2.79 -0.40
CA ALA A 119 14.57 1.51 -0.63
C ALA A 119 13.60 1.15 0.50
N ALA A 120 13.98 1.40 1.76
CA ALA A 120 13.12 1.14 2.91
C ALA A 120 11.91 2.09 2.94
N LEU A 121 12.07 3.33 2.48
CA LEU A 121 10.96 4.28 2.35
C LEU A 121 9.94 3.79 1.34
N GLN A 122 10.38 3.24 0.20
CA GLN A 122 9.48 2.68 -0.80
C GLN A 122 8.70 1.50 -0.23
N LEU A 123 9.35 0.66 0.58
CA LEU A 123 8.67 -0.46 1.25
C LEU A 123 7.63 0.06 2.25
N LEU A 124 7.96 1.08 3.01
CA LEU A 124 7.02 1.67 3.95
C LEU A 124 5.81 2.25 3.22
N ALA A 125 6.04 3.04 2.16
CA ALA A 125 4.96 3.60 1.36
C ALA A 125 4.10 2.51 0.72
N GLY A 126 4.71 1.44 0.24
CA GLY A 126 4.01 0.28 -0.30
C GLY A 126 3.15 -0.41 0.75
N PHE A 127 3.65 -0.53 1.97
CA PHE A 127 2.90 -1.12 3.08
C PHE A 127 1.70 -0.25 3.47
N VAL A 128 1.89 1.06 3.56
CA VAL A 128 0.79 2.00 3.81
C VAL A 128 -0.26 1.89 2.71
N PHE A 129 0.16 1.84 1.45
CA PHE A 129 -0.74 1.67 0.31
C PHE A 129 -1.57 0.38 0.44
N VAL A 130 -0.94 -0.74 0.75
CA VAL A 130 -1.62 -2.03 0.92
C VAL A 130 -2.66 -1.95 2.03
N ARG A 131 -2.31 -1.34 3.14
CA ARG A 131 -3.23 -1.17 4.26
C ARG A 131 -4.44 -0.32 3.86
N GLU A 132 -4.22 0.78 3.14
CA GLU A 132 -5.30 1.69 2.76
C GLU A 132 -6.24 1.08 1.72
N ILE A 133 -5.72 0.40 0.69
CA ILE A 133 -6.59 -0.25 -0.29
C ILE A 133 -7.40 -1.39 0.36
N THR A 134 -6.81 -2.10 1.30
CA THR A 134 -7.50 -3.16 2.04
C THR A 134 -8.70 -2.59 2.80
N HIS A 135 -8.51 -1.47 3.48
CA HIS A 135 -9.58 -0.77 4.21
C HIS A 135 -10.65 -0.21 3.28
N HIS A 136 -10.21 0.60 2.30
CA HIS A 136 -11.14 1.38 1.48
C HIS A 136 -11.89 0.55 0.43
N LEU A 137 -11.28 -0.54 -0.03
CA LEU A 137 -11.88 -1.36 -1.09
C LEU A 137 -12.46 -2.67 -0.60
N GLY A 138 -12.46 -2.91 0.71
CA GLY A 138 -13.05 -4.11 1.30
C GLY A 138 -12.35 -5.40 0.86
N ILE A 139 -11.04 -5.37 0.72
CA ILE A 139 -10.26 -6.54 0.33
C ILE A 139 -10.23 -7.55 1.49
N THR A 140 -10.55 -8.81 1.21
CA THR A 140 -10.57 -9.87 2.21
C THR A 140 -9.26 -10.64 2.31
N SER A 141 -8.47 -10.65 1.23
CA SER A 141 -7.12 -11.21 1.23
C SER A 141 -6.37 -10.73 -0.01
N ILE A 142 -5.04 -10.67 0.09
CA ILE A 142 -4.19 -10.32 -1.05
C ILE A 142 -3.19 -11.45 -1.27
N HIS A 143 -3.17 -11.99 -2.48
CA HIS A 143 -2.26 -13.04 -2.88
C HIS A 143 -1.04 -12.46 -3.60
N SER A 144 0.15 -12.87 -3.19
CA SER A 144 1.38 -12.57 -3.92
C SER A 144 1.49 -13.55 -5.08
N ALA A 145 1.44 -13.02 -6.29
CA ALA A 145 1.49 -13.84 -7.51
C ALA A 145 2.90 -13.92 -8.08
#